data_62be85fcdc495b7573d18a85b37895f1
#
_entry.id   62be85fcdc495b7573d18a85b37895f1
#
_cell.length_a   1.000
_cell.length_b   1.000
_cell.length_c   1.000
_cell.angle_alpha   90.00
_cell.angle_beta   90.00
_cell.angle_gamma   90.00
#
_symmetry.space_group_name_H-M   'P 1'
#
loop_
_entity.id
_entity.type
_entity.pdbx_description
1 polymer ?
#
loop_
_entity_poly.entity_id
_entity_poly.type
_entity_poly.pdbx_seq_one_letter_code
_entity_poly.pdbx_strand_id
1 'polypeptide(L)'
;MDLIRRQAAIDALQGKKRGLKMSETILYRLVPHEEGTVLPPEHIAIGDWIDLRCAKSIVLAKGQFMIIPLGIAMKVPDGYESILAPRSSTCKKFGIIQANSIGVLDNSFAGDNDEWGMPVIAVRDTEIQFNDRICQFRIQKNQPEIVFKQVRHLPDKDRGGWGSTGVQ
;
A
#
# COMPACT_ATOMS: atom_id res chain seq x y z
N MET A 1 -16.99 -5.33 -53.37
CA MET A 1 -16.22 -6.06 -52.32
C MET A 1 -15.42 -5.12 -51.42
N ASP A 2 -15.82 -3.87 -51.26
CA ASP A 2 -14.95 -2.88 -50.60
C ASP A 2 -15.55 -2.14 -49.40
N LEU A 3 -16.88 -2.07 -49.28
CA LEU A 3 -17.56 -1.39 -48.17
C LEU A 3 -17.44 -2.11 -46.82
N ILE A 4 -17.50 -3.46 -46.88
CA ILE A 4 -17.40 -4.27 -45.63
C ILE A 4 -15.97 -4.24 -45.09
N ARG A 5 -14.96 -4.23 -45.97
CA ARG A 5 -13.55 -4.12 -45.54
C ARG A 5 -13.22 -2.70 -45.01
N ARG A 6 -13.82 -1.65 -45.58
CA ARG A 6 -13.67 -0.29 -45.06
C ARG A 6 -14.34 -0.13 -43.70
N GLN A 7 -15.53 -0.67 -43.50
CA GLN A 7 -16.21 -0.60 -42.21
C GLN A 7 -15.43 -1.37 -41.13
N ALA A 8 -14.94 -2.57 -41.45
CA ALA A 8 -14.11 -3.34 -40.52
C ALA A 8 -12.78 -2.63 -40.15
N ALA A 9 -12.19 -1.88 -41.10
CA ALA A 9 -11.00 -1.07 -40.82
C ALA A 9 -11.31 0.16 -39.96
N ILE A 10 -12.46 0.79 -40.16
CA ILE A 10 -12.92 1.92 -39.34
C ILE A 10 -13.25 1.44 -37.91
N ASP A 11 -13.91 0.29 -37.76
CA ASP A 11 -14.24 -0.29 -36.47
C ASP A 11 -12.95 -0.75 -35.73
N ALA A 12 -11.97 -1.28 -36.46
CA ALA A 12 -10.65 -1.60 -35.91
C ALA A 12 -9.85 -0.36 -35.47
N LEU A 13 -9.99 0.77 -36.17
CA LEU A 13 -9.39 2.05 -35.81
C LEU A 13 -10.14 2.74 -34.65
N GLN A 14 -11.46 2.58 -34.57
CA GLN A 14 -12.27 3.09 -33.46
C GLN A 14 -12.15 2.20 -32.21
N GLY A 15 -12.02 0.89 -32.37
CA GLY A 15 -11.76 -0.06 -31.28
C GLY A 15 -10.34 0.07 -30.68
N LYS A 16 -9.39 0.67 -31.39
CA LYS A 16 -8.04 0.96 -30.89
C LYS A 16 -7.93 2.21 -30.00
N LYS A 17 -8.99 2.92 -29.77
CA LYS A 17 -9.09 3.87 -28.65
C LYS A 17 -9.61 3.23 -27.36
N ARG A 18 -9.25 1.99 -27.06
CA ARG A 18 -8.99 1.60 -25.68
C ARG A 18 -7.75 2.37 -25.31
N GLY A 19 -7.95 3.50 -24.59
CA GLY A 19 -6.85 4.30 -24.10
C GLY A 19 -5.80 3.38 -23.52
N LEU A 20 -4.56 3.47 -24.00
CA LEU A 20 -3.42 2.88 -23.31
C LEU A 20 -3.61 3.29 -21.85
N LYS A 21 -3.85 2.30 -20.98
CA LYS A 21 -3.89 2.52 -19.55
C LYS A 21 -2.47 2.98 -19.23
N MET A 22 -2.28 4.30 -19.08
CA MET A 22 -1.00 4.86 -18.69
C MET A 22 -0.64 4.20 -17.38
N SER A 23 0.42 3.39 -17.38
CA SER A 23 0.95 2.82 -16.16
C SER A 23 1.66 3.94 -15.39
N GLU A 24 1.31 4.13 -14.14
CA GLU A 24 2.04 5.02 -13.25
C GLU A 24 3.39 4.39 -12.89
N THR A 25 4.42 5.23 -12.76
CA THR A 25 5.77 4.76 -12.43
C THR A 25 6.11 5.13 -10.99
N ILE A 26 6.50 4.14 -10.20
CA ILE A 26 7.07 4.34 -8.87
C ILE A 26 8.58 4.31 -8.99
N LEU A 27 9.24 5.38 -8.55
CA LEU A 27 10.68 5.37 -8.40
C LEU A 27 11.02 4.80 -7.04
N TYR A 28 11.99 3.90 -6.96
CA TYR A 28 12.41 3.33 -5.68
C TYR A 28 13.92 3.16 -5.61
N ARG A 29 14.42 3.16 -4.39
CA ARG A 29 15.80 2.87 -4.04
C ARG A 29 15.81 1.76 -3.01
N LEU A 30 16.65 0.76 -3.17
CA LEU A 30 16.91 -0.24 -2.14
C LEU A 30 17.92 0.32 -1.14
N VAL A 31 17.61 0.21 0.15
CA VAL A 31 18.47 0.67 1.26
C VAL A 31 19.19 -0.55 1.81
N PRO A 32 20.54 -0.61 1.69
CA PRO A 32 21.30 -1.74 2.20
C PRO A 32 21.38 -1.73 3.73
N HIS A 33 21.33 -2.90 4.34
CA HIS A 33 21.58 -3.16 5.75
C HIS A 33 22.78 -4.11 5.93
N GLU A 34 23.16 -4.40 7.18
CA GLU A 34 24.33 -5.26 7.48
C GLU A 34 24.22 -6.65 6.83
N GLU A 35 23.04 -7.25 6.77
CA GLU A 35 22.80 -8.55 6.17
C GLU A 35 22.66 -8.50 4.63
N GLY A 36 22.68 -7.31 4.05
CA GLY A 36 22.60 -7.11 2.60
C GLY A 36 21.47 -6.19 2.17
N THR A 37 21.03 -6.39 0.94
CA THR A 37 19.96 -5.63 0.32
C THR A 37 18.77 -6.55 0.04
N VAL A 38 17.57 -6.13 0.44
CA VAL A 38 16.35 -6.91 0.18
C VAL A 38 16.11 -7.12 -1.33
N LEU A 39 15.38 -8.18 -1.67
CA LEU A 39 14.94 -8.36 -3.05
C LEU A 39 13.98 -7.23 -3.46
N PRO A 40 14.05 -6.76 -4.72
CA PRO A 40 13.15 -5.73 -5.23
C PRO A 40 11.67 -6.10 -5.05
N PRO A 41 10.78 -5.10 -4.94
CA PRO A 41 9.35 -5.36 -4.92
C PRO A 41 8.91 -5.97 -6.26
N GLU A 42 8.07 -7.00 -6.17
CA GLU A 42 7.55 -7.72 -7.33
C GLU A 42 6.03 -7.59 -7.39
N HIS A 43 5.50 -7.29 -8.58
CA HIS A 43 4.07 -7.41 -8.83
C HIS A 43 3.73 -8.88 -9.06
N ILE A 44 2.98 -9.46 -8.12
CA ILE A 44 2.51 -10.84 -8.25
C ILE A 44 1.22 -10.82 -9.08
N ALA A 45 1.19 -11.55 -10.20
CA ALA A 45 0.08 -11.53 -11.17
C ALA A 45 -1.29 -11.92 -10.61
N ILE A 46 -1.36 -12.53 -9.43
CA ILE A 46 -2.60 -13.02 -8.79
C ILE A 46 -3.15 -12.00 -7.78
N GLY A 47 -2.44 -10.90 -7.48
CA GLY A 47 -2.85 -9.92 -6.45
C GLY A 47 -2.62 -8.48 -6.88
N ASP A 48 -3.37 -7.57 -6.23
CA ASP A 48 -3.24 -6.12 -6.46
C ASP A 48 -2.22 -5.45 -5.53
N TRP A 49 -1.81 -6.14 -4.47
CA TRP A 49 -0.89 -5.63 -3.47
C TRP A 49 0.52 -6.13 -3.72
N ILE A 50 1.50 -5.30 -3.39
CA ILE A 50 2.91 -5.57 -3.59
C ILE A 50 3.54 -5.89 -2.23
N ASP A 51 4.18 -7.06 -2.11
CA ASP A 51 4.83 -7.49 -0.88
C ASP A 51 6.11 -6.70 -0.60
N LEU A 52 6.34 -6.37 0.67
CA LEU A 52 7.59 -5.80 1.17
C LEU A 52 8.24 -6.72 2.20
N ARG A 53 9.55 -6.58 2.33
CA ARG A 53 10.41 -7.53 3.02
C ARG A 53 11.06 -6.91 4.25
N CYS A 54 11.38 -7.75 5.22
CA CYS A 54 12.19 -7.38 6.38
C CYS A 54 13.65 -7.16 5.95
N ALA A 55 14.23 -6.01 6.29
CA ALA A 55 15.58 -5.65 5.85
C ALA A 55 16.70 -6.20 6.76
N LYS A 56 16.35 -6.84 7.86
CA LYS A 56 17.30 -7.52 8.77
C LYS A 56 16.62 -8.62 9.55
N SER A 57 17.40 -9.61 10.02
CA SER A 57 16.90 -10.61 10.95
C SER A 57 16.59 -9.99 12.31
N ILE A 58 15.49 -10.35 12.93
CA ILE A 58 14.96 -9.74 14.14
C ILE A 58 14.43 -10.81 15.09
N VAL A 59 14.78 -10.66 16.37
CA VAL A 59 14.18 -11.42 17.46
C VAL A 59 13.37 -10.46 18.33
N LEU A 60 12.11 -10.78 18.59
CA LEU A 60 11.20 -9.99 19.42
C LEU A 60 10.63 -10.84 20.54
N ALA A 61 10.67 -10.33 21.76
CA ALA A 61 9.91 -10.87 22.87
C ALA A 61 8.42 -10.45 22.77
N LYS A 62 7.53 -11.27 23.33
CA LYS A 62 6.10 -10.94 23.43
C LYS A 62 5.88 -9.57 24.07
N GLY A 63 5.07 -8.73 23.42
CA GLY A 63 4.76 -7.37 23.87
C GLY A 63 5.79 -6.31 23.42
N GLN A 64 6.90 -6.70 22.85
CA GLN A 64 7.92 -5.77 22.38
C GLN A 64 7.43 -5.00 21.15
N PHE A 65 7.64 -3.69 21.17
CA PHE A 65 7.43 -2.78 20.03
C PHE A 65 8.72 -2.60 19.24
N MET A 66 8.61 -2.54 17.92
CA MET A 66 9.71 -2.21 17.03
C MET A 66 9.19 -1.59 15.74
N ILE A 67 9.95 -0.71 15.11
CA ILE A 67 9.77 -0.34 13.70
C ILE A 67 10.72 -1.22 12.90
N ILE A 68 10.17 -2.16 12.14
CA ILE A 68 10.94 -3.06 11.28
C ILE A 68 11.30 -2.32 10.00
N PRO A 69 12.60 -2.17 9.67
CA PRO A 69 13.02 -1.57 8.41
C PRO A 69 12.65 -2.48 7.23
N LEU A 70 12.24 -1.87 6.12
CA LEU A 70 11.80 -2.59 4.92
C LEU A 70 12.82 -2.54 3.78
N GLY A 71 13.96 -1.89 3.98
CA GLY A 71 15.07 -1.84 3.01
C GLY A 71 14.73 -1.10 1.72
N ILE A 72 13.75 -0.20 1.75
CA ILE A 72 13.29 0.50 0.55
C ILE A 72 12.83 1.92 0.86
N ALA A 73 13.18 2.86 0.00
CA ALA A 73 12.63 4.21 -0.07
C ALA A 73 11.97 4.40 -1.43
N MET A 74 10.80 5.05 -1.50
CA MET A 74 10.05 5.17 -2.73
C MET A 74 9.47 6.57 -2.92
N LYS A 75 9.47 7.02 -4.19
CA LYS A 75 8.68 8.16 -4.67
C LYS A 75 7.50 7.62 -5.44
N VAL A 76 6.31 7.76 -4.89
CA VAL A 76 5.05 7.49 -5.60
C VAL A 76 4.72 8.64 -6.54
N PRO A 77 3.93 8.42 -7.61
CA PRO A 77 3.54 9.48 -8.53
C PRO A 77 2.77 10.60 -7.83
N ASP A 78 2.85 11.81 -8.35
CA ASP A 78 2.08 12.93 -7.83
C ASP A 78 0.57 12.67 -7.93
N GLY A 79 -0.17 13.06 -6.90
CA GLY A 79 -1.61 12.77 -6.78
C GLY A 79 -1.93 11.38 -6.24
N TYR A 80 -0.92 10.65 -5.75
CA TYR A 80 -1.08 9.36 -5.10
C TYR A 80 -0.39 9.33 -3.74
N GLU A 81 -0.87 8.45 -2.87
CA GLU A 81 -0.28 8.08 -1.58
C GLU A 81 -0.15 6.57 -1.48
N SER A 82 0.64 6.08 -0.56
CA SER A 82 0.81 4.65 -0.32
C SER A 82 0.17 4.23 0.99
N ILE A 83 -0.45 3.06 0.95
CA ILE A 83 -1.00 2.40 2.13
C ILE A 83 -0.23 1.12 2.37
N LEU A 84 0.35 1.00 3.58
CA LEU A 84 1.05 -0.19 4.07
C LEU A 84 0.14 -0.96 5.03
N ALA A 85 0.02 -2.25 4.80
CA ALA A 85 -0.78 -3.14 5.63
C ALA A 85 -0.05 -4.48 5.86
N PRO A 86 -0.37 -5.23 6.93
CA PRO A 86 0.11 -6.59 7.10
C PRO A 86 -0.47 -7.48 5.99
N ARG A 87 0.22 -8.56 5.66
CA ARG A 87 -0.33 -9.64 4.84
C ARG A 87 -1.30 -10.47 5.68
N SER A 88 -2.23 -11.18 5.06
CA SER A 88 -3.18 -12.05 5.74
C SER A 88 -2.52 -13.10 6.66
N SER A 89 -1.31 -13.53 6.32
CA SER A 89 -0.53 -14.50 7.08
C SER A 89 0.41 -13.91 8.12
N THR A 90 0.60 -12.60 8.17
CA THR A 90 1.66 -11.94 8.96
C THR A 90 1.53 -12.26 10.45
N CYS A 91 0.37 -12.07 11.05
CA CYS A 91 0.17 -12.36 12.46
C CYS A 91 0.35 -13.87 12.77
N LYS A 92 -0.24 -14.74 11.93
CA LYS A 92 -0.14 -16.21 12.12
C LYS A 92 1.30 -16.68 11.99
N LYS A 93 2.01 -16.25 10.95
CA LYS A 93 3.36 -16.73 10.62
C LYS A 93 4.41 -16.14 11.56
N PHE A 94 4.41 -14.82 11.73
CA PHE A 94 5.46 -14.08 12.42
C PHE A 94 5.07 -13.62 13.83
N GLY A 95 3.83 -13.83 14.29
CA GLY A 95 3.43 -13.40 15.62
C GLY A 95 3.52 -11.91 15.87
N ILE A 96 3.37 -11.09 14.84
CA ILE A 96 3.38 -9.62 14.93
C ILE A 96 2.05 -9.05 14.44
N ILE A 97 1.66 -7.93 15.03
CA ILE A 97 0.58 -7.07 14.56
C ILE A 97 1.14 -5.68 14.22
N GLN A 98 0.59 -5.02 13.22
CA GLN A 98 0.96 -3.66 12.89
C GLN A 98 0.42 -2.70 13.95
N ALA A 99 1.31 -1.97 14.63
CA ALA A 99 0.96 -1.18 15.82
C ALA A 99 0.07 0.03 15.51
N ASN A 100 0.20 0.60 14.33
CA ASN A 100 -0.60 1.73 13.85
C ASN A 100 -1.78 1.32 12.96
N SER A 101 -2.19 0.06 12.99
CA SER A 101 -3.27 -0.54 12.19
C SER A 101 -3.07 -0.45 10.69
N ILE A 102 -2.79 0.73 10.15
CA ILE A 102 -2.49 1.03 8.76
C ILE A 102 -1.33 2.01 8.67
N GLY A 103 -0.37 1.76 7.81
CA GLY A 103 0.71 2.69 7.50
C GLY A 103 0.27 3.62 6.37
N VAL A 104 0.34 4.92 6.62
CA VAL A 104 0.10 5.93 5.59
C VAL A 104 1.42 6.58 5.24
N LEU A 105 1.78 6.52 3.98
CA LEU A 105 3.01 7.06 3.44
C LEU A 105 2.62 8.07 2.36
N ASP A 106 2.63 9.34 2.74
CA ASP A 106 2.32 10.41 1.81
C ASP A 106 3.49 10.68 0.83
N ASN A 107 3.22 11.44 -0.20
CA ASN A 107 4.17 11.68 -1.28
C ASN A 107 5.37 12.56 -0.86
N SER A 108 5.34 13.19 0.31
CA SER A 108 6.45 13.98 0.84
C SER A 108 7.56 13.12 1.46
N PHE A 109 7.24 11.89 1.90
CA PHE A 109 8.20 10.94 2.45
C PHE A 109 8.85 10.12 1.33
N ALA A 110 9.76 10.76 0.59
CA ALA A 110 10.28 10.26 -0.68
C ALA A 110 11.76 10.58 -0.95
N GLY A 111 12.52 10.94 0.07
CA GLY A 111 13.96 11.17 -0.02
C GLY A 111 14.76 9.86 0.03
N ASP A 112 16.05 9.95 -0.28
CA ASP A 112 16.95 8.79 -0.29
C ASP A 112 17.09 8.10 1.07
N ASN A 113 16.90 8.84 2.16
CA ASN A 113 16.98 8.35 3.54
C ASN A 113 15.59 8.13 4.18
N ASP A 114 14.51 8.32 3.42
CA ASP A 114 13.15 8.08 3.87
C ASP A 114 12.80 6.60 3.69
N GLU A 115 13.53 5.75 4.39
CA GLU A 115 13.29 4.31 4.39
C GLU A 115 11.94 3.98 5.00
N TRP A 116 11.18 3.16 4.31
CA TRP A 116 9.90 2.66 4.79
C TRP A 116 10.10 1.68 5.94
N GLY A 117 9.23 1.77 6.95
CA GLY A 117 9.26 0.89 8.11
C GLY A 117 7.86 0.42 8.49
N MET A 118 7.79 -0.76 9.09
CA MET A 118 6.56 -1.32 9.65
C MET A 118 6.63 -1.29 11.17
N PRO A 119 5.88 -0.41 11.86
CA PRO A 119 5.76 -0.45 13.30
C PRO A 119 4.95 -1.66 13.73
N VAL A 120 5.50 -2.48 14.64
CA VAL A 120 4.87 -3.73 15.08
C VAL A 120 4.89 -3.89 16.59
N ILE A 121 3.98 -4.71 17.09
CA ILE A 121 4.01 -5.30 18.43
C ILE A 121 4.01 -6.82 18.27
N ALA A 122 4.93 -7.49 18.93
CA ALA A 122 4.98 -8.95 18.98
C ALA A 122 3.91 -9.50 19.93
N VAL A 123 3.05 -10.40 19.46
CA VAL A 123 2.00 -11.06 20.29
C VAL A 123 2.48 -12.36 20.92
N ARG A 124 3.65 -12.84 20.53
CA ARG A 124 4.41 -13.95 21.12
C ARG A 124 5.89 -13.72 20.87
N ASP A 125 6.76 -14.47 21.54
CA ASP A 125 8.18 -14.52 21.18
C ASP A 125 8.30 -15.01 19.74
N THR A 126 9.10 -14.32 18.94
CA THR A 126 9.17 -14.59 17.51
C THR A 126 10.51 -14.18 16.91
N GLU A 127 10.83 -14.84 15.81
CA GLU A 127 11.97 -14.54 14.97
C GLU A 127 11.49 -14.30 13.54
N ILE A 128 12.05 -13.27 12.90
CA ILE A 128 11.77 -12.88 11.51
C ILE A 128 13.12 -12.82 10.81
N GLN A 129 13.23 -13.48 9.67
CA GLN A 129 14.49 -13.54 8.93
C GLN A 129 14.57 -12.40 7.90
N PHE A 130 15.81 -12.00 7.61
CA PHE A 130 16.12 -11.14 6.48
C PHE A 130 15.41 -11.64 5.20
N ASN A 131 14.83 -10.72 4.42
CA ASN A 131 14.02 -11.00 3.21
C ASN A 131 12.66 -11.69 3.43
N ASP A 132 12.22 -11.97 4.65
CA ASP A 132 10.85 -12.42 4.90
C ASP A 132 9.83 -11.37 4.45
N ARG A 133 8.78 -11.79 3.73
CA ARG A 133 7.67 -10.92 3.31
C ARG A 133 6.70 -10.72 4.47
N ILE A 134 6.82 -9.59 5.16
CA ILE A 134 6.08 -9.29 6.40
C ILE A 134 4.88 -8.39 6.23
N CYS A 135 4.87 -7.58 5.18
CA CYS A 135 3.79 -6.64 4.88
C CYS A 135 3.61 -6.49 3.37
N GLN A 136 2.64 -5.67 2.99
CA GLN A 136 2.31 -5.38 1.61
C GLN A 136 1.84 -3.93 1.50
N PHE A 137 1.94 -3.35 0.31
CA PHE A 137 1.46 -2.00 0.05
C PHE A 137 0.68 -1.91 -1.25
N ARG A 138 -0.06 -0.85 -1.38
CA ARG A 138 -0.65 -0.37 -2.63
C ARG A 138 -0.63 1.14 -2.67
N ILE A 139 -0.72 1.71 -3.88
CA ILE A 139 -0.95 3.14 -4.05
C ILE A 139 -2.44 3.40 -4.26
N GLN A 140 -2.89 4.56 -3.82
CA GLN A 140 -4.24 5.07 -4.07
C GLN A 140 -4.17 6.56 -4.39
N LYS A 141 -5.20 7.09 -5.04
CA LYS A 141 -5.28 8.53 -5.31
C LYS A 141 -5.43 9.29 -3.99
N ASN A 142 -4.76 10.44 -3.92
CA ASN A 142 -4.98 11.37 -2.82
C ASN A 142 -6.44 11.78 -2.76
N GLN A 143 -6.89 12.17 -1.56
CA GLN A 143 -8.21 12.78 -1.43
C GLN A 143 -8.27 14.08 -2.25
N PRO A 144 -9.48 14.47 -2.75
CA PRO A 144 -9.64 15.72 -3.47
C PRO A 144 -9.31 16.92 -2.57
N GLU A 145 -9.07 18.08 -3.17
CA GLU A 145 -8.95 19.32 -2.40
C GLU A 145 -10.20 19.56 -1.56
N ILE A 146 -9.99 19.80 -0.27
CA ILE A 146 -11.06 19.93 0.73
C ILE A 146 -10.97 21.31 1.38
N VAL A 147 -12.10 22.01 1.40
CA VAL A 147 -12.25 23.26 2.13
C VAL A 147 -13.15 23.02 3.33
N PHE A 148 -12.63 23.27 4.54
CA PHE A 148 -13.42 23.20 5.76
C PHE A 148 -14.18 24.50 5.99
N LYS A 149 -15.51 24.41 6.12
CA LYS A 149 -16.39 25.52 6.46
C LYS A 149 -17.15 25.20 7.73
N GLN A 150 -16.89 25.96 8.79
CA GLN A 150 -17.65 25.83 10.03
C GLN A 150 -19.08 26.36 9.83
N VAL A 151 -20.06 25.58 10.26
CA VAL A 151 -21.49 25.95 10.24
C VAL A 151 -22.10 25.72 11.63
N ARG A 152 -23.19 26.40 11.92
CA ARG A 152 -23.93 26.20 13.18
C ARG A 152 -24.68 24.88 13.20
N HIS A 153 -25.28 24.51 12.06
CA HIS A 153 -26.09 23.31 11.90
C HIS A 153 -25.71 22.62 10.60
N LEU A 154 -25.65 21.30 10.61
CA LEU A 154 -25.53 20.48 9.41
C LEU A 154 -26.90 20.37 8.72
N PRO A 155 -26.96 20.19 7.39
CA PRO A 155 -28.20 20.20 6.62
C PRO A 155 -29.09 18.97 6.85
N ASP A 156 -28.50 17.83 7.21
CA ASP A 156 -29.21 16.57 7.31
C ASP A 156 -29.70 16.28 8.73
N LYS A 157 -30.70 15.42 8.83
CA LYS A 157 -31.21 14.92 10.11
C LYS A 157 -30.22 13.97 10.77
N ASP A 158 -30.19 13.97 12.09
CA ASP A 158 -29.41 13.00 12.86
C ASP A 158 -29.83 11.56 12.49
N ARG A 159 -28.86 10.74 12.18
CA ARG A 159 -29.07 9.32 11.85
C ARG A 159 -29.35 8.47 13.09
N GLY A 160 -28.98 8.94 14.25
CA GLY A 160 -28.93 8.18 15.51
C GLY A 160 -27.51 7.78 15.89
N GLY A 161 -27.34 7.27 17.11
CA GLY A 161 -26.03 6.88 17.65
C GLY A 161 -25.52 5.53 17.17
N TRP A 162 -24.41 5.12 17.78
CA TRP A 162 -23.80 3.81 17.54
C TRP A 162 -24.79 2.68 17.88
N GLY A 163 -24.99 1.75 16.95
CA GLY A 163 -25.91 0.64 17.11
C GLY A 163 -27.38 0.97 16.82
N SER A 164 -27.70 2.20 16.37
CA SER A 164 -29.08 2.61 16.05
C SER A 164 -29.73 1.79 14.92
N THR A 165 -28.96 1.04 14.11
CA THR A 165 -29.46 0.14 13.08
C THR A 165 -29.80 -1.25 13.58
N GLY A 166 -29.64 -1.52 14.90
CA GLY A 166 -29.88 -2.82 15.49
C GLY A 166 -28.78 -3.84 15.20
N VAL A 167 -28.88 -5.00 15.86
CA VAL A 167 -27.95 -6.14 15.66
C VAL A 167 -28.64 -7.34 15.00
N GLN A 168 -29.93 -7.21 14.63
CA GLN A 168 -30.72 -8.19 13.86
C GLN A 168 -31.62 -7.45 12.87
#